data_6665d4ddd174c52b37522cb18ea9ed2c
#
_entry.id   6665d4ddd174c52b37522cb18ea9ed2c
#
_cell.length_a   1.000
_cell.length_b   1.000
_cell.length_c   1.000
_cell.angle_alpha   90.00
_cell.angle_beta   90.00
_cell.angle_gamma   90.00
#
_symmetry.space_group_name_H-M   'P 1'
#
loop_
_entity.id
_entity.type
_entity.pdbx_description
1 polymer ?
#
loop_
_entity_poly.entity_id
_entity_poly.type
_entity_poly.pdbx_seq_one_letter_code
_entity_poly.pdbx_strand_id
1 'polypeptide(L)'
;MFSQYVRALTEAKPKYFLYENNESMSDEIKNEITKALGVEPIMIDSTDFSAQIRKRYYWTNIPVQEYEKKHLFIKDIVYDNTYKNKTFEKYENTKIVSTDGCSVKWDSSGKGYYSQQNRARKDSCKMNTVTARGVDKCNIWLGGNKFRALHPIEAERLQTLPDNYTQVLKSDSKRIKVVGNGWTVDVIAHIFTGLRKEYEK
;
A
#
# COMPACT_ATOMS: atom_id res chain seq x y z
N MET A 1 -14.29 -15.62 5.44
CA MET A 1 -14.41 -14.18 5.78
C MET A 1 -15.43 -13.46 4.89
N PHE A 2 -15.39 -13.60 3.56
CA PHE A 2 -16.35 -12.96 2.64
C PHE A 2 -17.81 -13.35 2.91
N SER A 3 -18.11 -14.64 3.16
CA SER A 3 -19.44 -15.11 3.51
C SER A 3 -20.07 -14.41 4.73
N GLN A 4 -19.25 -14.02 5.70
CA GLN A 4 -19.72 -13.26 6.88
C GLN A 4 -20.08 -11.82 6.53
N TYR A 5 -19.35 -11.22 5.58
CA TYR A 5 -19.68 -9.90 5.06
C TYR A 5 -21.03 -9.92 4.32
N VAL A 6 -21.24 -10.91 3.44
CA VAL A 6 -22.52 -11.10 2.74
C VAL A 6 -23.68 -11.30 3.73
N ARG A 7 -23.47 -12.12 4.77
CA ARG A 7 -24.46 -12.30 5.84
C ARG A 7 -24.80 -10.98 6.51
N ALA A 8 -23.78 -10.21 6.91
CA ALA A 8 -23.99 -8.91 7.55
C ALA A 8 -24.78 -7.93 6.66
N LEU A 9 -24.49 -7.88 5.34
CA LEU A 9 -25.26 -7.09 4.39
C LEU A 9 -26.74 -7.52 4.32
N THR A 10 -26.97 -8.83 4.28
CA THR A 10 -28.33 -9.38 4.20
C THR A 10 -29.14 -9.07 5.46
N GLU A 11 -28.52 -9.18 6.63
CA GLU A 11 -29.17 -8.93 7.93
C GLU A 11 -29.39 -7.43 8.20
N ALA A 12 -28.34 -6.59 7.99
CA ALA A 12 -28.37 -5.17 8.30
C ALA A 12 -29.05 -4.31 7.23
N LYS A 13 -29.09 -4.78 5.97
CA LYS A 13 -29.66 -4.08 4.81
C LYS A 13 -29.23 -2.60 4.75
N PRO A 14 -27.91 -2.29 4.80
CA PRO A 14 -27.45 -0.91 4.82
C PRO A 14 -27.77 -0.24 3.47
N LYS A 15 -28.05 1.06 3.51
CA LYS A 15 -28.26 1.85 2.27
C LYS A 15 -27.03 1.86 1.38
N TYR A 16 -25.84 1.92 1.99
CA TYR A 16 -24.55 1.91 1.30
C TYR A 16 -23.65 0.83 1.85
N PHE A 17 -22.78 0.30 0.99
CA PHE A 17 -21.77 -0.64 1.39
C PHE A 17 -20.45 -0.39 0.65
N LEU A 18 -19.35 -0.85 1.22
CA LEU A 18 -18.03 -0.88 0.61
C LEU A 18 -17.33 -2.18 1.01
N TYR A 19 -16.91 -2.95 0.02
CA TYR A 19 -16.05 -4.11 0.19
C TYR A 19 -14.77 -3.94 -0.59
N GLU A 20 -13.62 -4.24 0.01
CA GLU A 20 -12.31 -4.11 -0.61
C GLU A 20 -11.58 -5.45 -0.64
N ASN A 21 -10.84 -5.71 -1.71
CA ASN A 21 -9.94 -6.85 -1.79
C ASN A 21 -8.73 -6.56 -2.69
N ASN A 22 -7.72 -7.45 -2.63
CA ASN A 22 -6.51 -7.35 -3.44
C ASN A 22 -6.82 -7.51 -4.93
N GLU A 23 -6.16 -6.71 -5.77
CA GLU A 23 -6.24 -6.86 -7.23
C GLU A 23 -5.67 -8.20 -7.72
N SER A 24 -4.71 -8.78 -6.99
CA SER A 24 -4.05 -10.05 -7.35
C SER A 24 -4.85 -11.32 -7.04
N MET A 25 -6.15 -11.21 -6.72
CA MET A 25 -7.02 -12.38 -6.60
C MET A 25 -7.27 -13.03 -7.96
N SER A 26 -7.69 -14.30 -7.97
CA SER A 26 -8.09 -14.95 -9.21
C SER A 26 -9.42 -14.40 -9.76
N ASP A 27 -9.63 -14.52 -11.05
CA ASP A 27 -10.87 -14.06 -11.71
C ASP A 27 -12.09 -14.82 -11.18
N GLU A 28 -11.96 -16.08 -10.79
CA GLU A 28 -13.04 -16.86 -10.20
C GLU A 28 -13.53 -16.23 -8.90
N ILE A 29 -12.60 -15.86 -8.00
CA ILE A 29 -12.93 -15.20 -6.71
C ILE A 29 -13.55 -13.82 -6.97
N LYS A 30 -12.98 -13.05 -7.92
CA LYS A 30 -13.52 -11.74 -8.30
C LYS A 30 -14.96 -11.86 -8.78
N ASN A 31 -15.25 -12.82 -9.66
CA ASN A 31 -16.57 -13.05 -10.22
C ASN A 31 -17.57 -13.55 -9.17
N GLU A 32 -17.12 -14.39 -8.23
CA GLU A 32 -17.94 -14.83 -7.09
C GLU A 32 -18.37 -13.64 -6.22
N ILE A 33 -17.42 -12.75 -5.89
CA ILE A 33 -17.70 -11.53 -5.10
C ILE A 33 -18.65 -10.61 -5.87
N THR A 34 -18.39 -10.36 -7.14
CA THR A 34 -19.23 -9.51 -8.01
C THR A 34 -20.66 -10.04 -8.07
N LYS A 35 -20.83 -11.33 -8.29
CA LYS A 35 -22.15 -11.97 -8.30
C LYS A 35 -22.88 -11.85 -6.97
N ALA A 36 -22.19 -12.04 -5.86
CA ALA A 36 -22.77 -11.98 -4.52
C ALA A 36 -23.17 -10.56 -4.10
N LEU A 37 -22.39 -9.54 -4.51
CA LEU A 37 -22.65 -8.14 -4.15
C LEU A 37 -23.52 -7.40 -5.18
N GLY A 38 -23.67 -7.95 -6.39
CA GLY A 38 -24.53 -7.38 -7.44
C GLY A 38 -24.02 -6.08 -8.04
N VAL A 39 -22.73 -5.75 -7.86
CA VAL A 39 -22.09 -4.56 -8.42
C VAL A 39 -20.72 -4.92 -8.97
N GLU A 40 -20.30 -4.25 -10.06
CA GLU A 40 -18.96 -4.42 -10.62
C GLU A 40 -17.91 -3.73 -9.74
N PRO A 41 -16.70 -4.32 -9.62
CA PRO A 41 -15.64 -3.70 -8.85
C PRO A 41 -14.97 -2.56 -9.62
N ILE A 42 -14.61 -1.51 -8.89
CA ILE A 42 -13.76 -0.44 -9.38
C ILE A 42 -12.33 -0.71 -8.93
N MET A 43 -11.37 -0.73 -9.86
CA MET A 43 -9.95 -0.85 -9.52
C MET A 43 -9.37 0.56 -9.28
N ILE A 44 -8.82 0.77 -8.09
CA ILE A 44 -8.09 2.00 -7.77
C ILE A 44 -6.66 1.64 -7.37
N ASP A 45 -5.68 2.32 -7.96
CA ASP A 45 -4.29 2.25 -7.53
C ASP A 45 -4.00 3.45 -6.60
N SER A 46 -3.52 3.18 -5.40
CA SER A 46 -3.14 4.23 -4.45
C SER A 46 -2.03 5.15 -4.98
N THR A 47 -1.35 4.82 -6.07
CA THR A 47 -0.40 5.72 -6.76
C THR A 47 -1.03 7.05 -7.15
N ASP A 48 -2.33 7.07 -7.35
CA ASP A 48 -3.05 8.29 -7.70
C ASP A 48 -3.29 9.21 -6.49
N PHE A 49 -3.14 8.71 -5.27
CA PHE A 49 -3.39 9.41 -4.02
C PHE A 49 -2.15 9.56 -3.13
N SER A 50 -1.16 8.67 -3.29
CA SER A 50 0.01 8.61 -2.42
C SER A 50 1.28 8.19 -3.18
N ALA A 51 2.40 8.14 -2.47
CA ALA A 51 3.68 7.65 -2.99
C ALA A 51 3.79 6.11 -2.98
N GLN A 52 2.66 5.36 -2.94
CA GLN A 52 2.62 3.90 -2.84
C GLN A 52 1.91 3.26 -4.03
N ILE A 53 2.48 2.18 -4.56
CA ILE A 53 1.82 1.27 -5.50
C ILE A 53 0.95 0.31 -4.67
N ARG A 54 -0.38 0.44 -4.75
CA ARG A 54 -1.31 -0.43 -4.03
C ARG A 54 -2.63 -0.53 -4.78
N LYS A 55 -2.72 -1.50 -5.66
CA LYS A 55 -3.91 -1.79 -6.45
C LYS A 55 -4.93 -2.58 -5.63
N ARG A 56 -6.17 -2.12 -5.63
CA ARG A 56 -7.29 -2.76 -4.94
C ARG A 56 -8.56 -2.70 -5.77
N TYR A 57 -9.38 -3.72 -5.64
CA TYR A 57 -10.76 -3.71 -6.11
C TYR A 57 -11.70 -3.26 -4.99
N TYR A 58 -12.62 -2.40 -5.35
CA TYR A 58 -13.66 -1.87 -4.46
C TYR A 58 -15.03 -2.18 -5.05
N TRP A 59 -15.83 -2.95 -4.34
CA TRP A 59 -17.24 -3.20 -4.65
C TRP A 59 -18.08 -2.28 -3.78
N THR A 60 -18.85 -1.39 -4.39
CA THR A 60 -19.67 -0.42 -3.68
C THR A 60 -20.84 0.04 -4.55
N ASN A 61 -21.95 0.41 -3.90
CA ASN A 61 -23.07 1.09 -4.53
C ASN A 61 -22.98 2.62 -4.37
N ILE A 62 -21.90 3.13 -3.78
CA ILE A 62 -21.64 4.58 -3.70
C ILE A 62 -21.12 5.05 -5.06
N PRO A 63 -21.69 6.13 -5.65
CA PRO A 63 -21.21 6.68 -6.91
C PRO A 63 -19.78 7.25 -6.75
N VAL A 64 -18.79 6.61 -7.35
CA VAL A 64 -17.40 7.07 -7.32
C VAL A 64 -17.19 8.11 -8.41
N GLN A 65 -16.67 9.27 -8.02
CA GLN A 65 -16.45 10.41 -8.93
C GLN A 65 -15.06 10.28 -9.58
N GLU A 66 -14.85 11.04 -10.66
CA GLU A 66 -13.51 11.28 -11.20
C GLU A 66 -12.66 12.06 -10.20
N TYR A 67 -11.34 11.89 -10.26
CA TYR A 67 -10.38 12.53 -9.36
C TYR A 67 -9.11 12.97 -10.10
N GLU A 68 -8.48 13.99 -9.58
CA GLU A 68 -7.15 14.39 -10.04
C GLU A 68 -6.07 13.54 -9.37
N LYS A 69 -5.10 13.10 -10.18
CA LYS A 69 -4.01 12.26 -9.71
C LYS A 69 -2.94 13.10 -9.01
N LYS A 70 -2.56 12.70 -7.80
CA LYS A 70 -1.44 13.27 -7.07
C LYS A 70 -0.13 12.65 -7.57
N HIS A 71 0.84 13.45 -7.97
CA HIS A 71 2.16 13.00 -8.44
C HIS A 71 3.18 12.94 -7.28
N LEU A 72 2.89 12.13 -6.24
CA LEU A 72 3.73 11.96 -5.06
C LEU A 72 4.73 10.82 -5.24
N PHE A 73 5.96 11.01 -4.79
CA PHE A 73 7.04 10.04 -4.83
C PHE A 73 7.60 9.81 -3.41
N ILE A 74 8.51 8.83 -3.26
CA ILE A 74 9.13 8.54 -1.96
C ILE A 74 9.76 9.80 -1.35
N LYS A 75 10.45 10.64 -2.16
CA LYS A 75 11.06 11.89 -1.70
C LYS A 75 10.09 12.84 -0.99
N ASP A 76 8.80 12.81 -1.38
CA ASP A 76 7.77 13.71 -0.85
C ASP A 76 7.22 13.24 0.50
N ILE A 77 7.55 12.01 0.91
CA ILE A 77 7.10 11.41 2.17
C ILE A 77 8.24 11.12 3.16
N VAL A 78 9.48 11.41 2.79
CA VAL A 78 10.66 11.20 3.65
C VAL A 78 10.49 11.94 4.97
N TYR A 79 10.80 11.24 6.07
CA TYR A 79 10.81 11.79 7.42
C TYR A 79 12.24 11.87 7.98
N ASP A 80 13.00 10.77 7.91
CA ASP A 80 14.37 10.69 8.44
C ASP A 80 15.24 9.79 7.58
N ASN A 81 16.22 10.39 6.92
CA ASN A 81 17.17 9.65 6.07
C ASN A 81 18.25 8.89 6.87
N THR A 82 18.33 9.07 8.17
CA THR A 82 19.28 8.36 9.04
C THR A 82 18.69 7.12 9.70
N TYR A 83 17.38 6.95 9.61
CA TYR A 83 16.66 5.88 10.29
C TYR A 83 17.08 4.49 9.82
N LYS A 84 17.64 3.69 10.75
CA LYS A 84 18.05 2.29 10.52
C LYS A 84 18.82 2.08 9.22
N ASN A 85 19.81 2.95 8.95
CA ASN A 85 20.69 2.83 7.81
C ASN A 85 21.41 1.48 7.80
N LYS A 86 21.55 0.89 6.62
CA LYS A 86 22.23 -0.38 6.38
C LYS A 86 23.14 -0.24 5.16
N THR A 87 24.17 -1.05 5.11
CA THR A 87 25.05 -1.18 3.94
C THR A 87 24.98 -2.60 3.38
N PHE A 88 25.26 -2.74 2.10
CA PHE A 88 25.38 -4.04 1.44
C PHE A 88 26.72 -4.73 1.71
N GLU A 89 27.63 -4.12 2.44
CA GLU A 89 29.02 -4.58 2.67
C GLU A 89 29.15 -5.97 3.28
N LYS A 90 28.08 -6.49 3.89
CA LYS A 90 28.04 -7.87 4.38
C LYS A 90 27.99 -8.96 3.29
N TYR A 91 27.89 -8.54 2.04
CA TYR A 91 27.64 -9.45 0.92
C TYR A 91 28.69 -9.22 -0.17
N GLU A 92 29.85 -9.86 -0.06
CA GLU A 92 31.00 -9.71 -0.98
C GLU A 92 30.68 -9.96 -2.46
N ASN A 93 29.53 -10.59 -2.75
CA ASN A 93 29.07 -10.91 -4.10
C ASN A 93 27.75 -10.20 -4.47
N THR A 94 27.40 -9.09 -3.81
CA THR A 94 26.14 -8.40 -4.08
C THR A 94 26.16 -7.72 -5.44
N LYS A 95 25.51 -8.33 -6.41
CA LYS A 95 25.20 -7.64 -7.68
C LYS A 95 23.99 -6.74 -7.46
N ILE A 96 24.21 -5.44 -7.61
CA ILE A 96 23.10 -4.46 -7.65
C ILE A 96 22.50 -4.52 -9.05
N VAL A 97 21.25 -4.94 -9.14
CA VAL A 97 20.50 -4.97 -10.40
C VAL A 97 19.33 -4.04 -10.30
N SER A 98 19.32 -2.97 -11.10
CA SER A 98 18.13 -2.15 -11.32
C SER A 98 17.28 -2.80 -12.40
N THR A 99 16.05 -3.21 -12.09
CA THR A 99 15.19 -3.93 -13.04
C THR A 99 14.16 -3.04 -13.75
N ASP A 100 13.87 -1.86 -13.22
CA ASP A 100 12.82 -0.96 -13.71
C ASP A 100 13.17 0.52 -13.60
N GLY A 101 14.46 0.83 -13.46
CA GLY A 101 14.92 2.19 -13.16
C GLY A 101 14.61 2.68 -11.74
N CYS A 102 13.68 2.05 -11.05
CA CYS A 102 13.15 2.45 -9.74
C CYS A 102 13.60 1.55 -8.59
N SER A 103 13.86 0.27 -8.84
CA SER A 103 14.26 -0.70 -7.82
C SER A 103 15.73 -1.05 -7.90
N VAL A 104 16.36 -1.11 -6.75
CA VAL A 104 17.69 -1.68 -6.55
C VAL A 104 17.51 -3.01 -5.84
N LYS A 105 17.99 -4.09 -6.44
CA LYS A 105 17.92 -5.45 -5.89
C LYS A 105 19.32 -5.96 -5.62
N TRP A 106 19.46 -6.81 -4.61
CA TRP A 106 20.71 -7.48 -4.29
C TRP A 106 20.52 -8.96 -3.97
N ASP A 107 21.51 -9.75 -4.35
CA ASP A 107 21.58 -11.16 -3.99
C ASP A 107 22.38 -11.33 -2.70
N SER A 108 21.73 -11.75 -1.63
CA SER A 108 22.39 -12.04 -0.34
C SER A 108 22.93 -13.46 -0.23
N SER A 109 22.63 -14.33 -1.21
CA SER A 109 23.01 -15.74 -1.18
C SER A 109 24.19 -16.08 -2.09
N GLY A 110 24.56 -15.18 -3.01
CA GLY A 110 25.54 -15.42 -4.08
C GLY A 110 25.06 -16.44 -5.15
N LYS A 111 23.80 -16.88 -5.09
CA LYS A 111 23.23 -17.91 -5.96
C LYS A 111 22.37 -17.36 -7.10
N GLY A 112 22.34 -16.04 -7.30
CA GLY A 112 21.53 -15.39 -8.34
C GLY A 112 20.05 -15.21 -7.96
N TYR A 113 19.64 -15.48 -6.71
CA TYR A 113 18.27 -15.35 -6.26
C TYR A 113 18.02 -13.98 -5.63
N TYR A 114 17.02 -13.27 -6.13
CA TYR A 114 16.56 -12.00 -5.58
C TYR A 114 15.32 -12.22 -4.74
N SER A 115 15.47 -12.30 -3.43
CA SER A 115 14.33 -12.26 -2.52
C SER A 115 13.59 -10.92 -2.66
N GLN A 116 12.27 -10.94 -2.55
CA GLN A 116 11.51 -9.69 -2.47
C GLN A 116 11.90 -8.80 -1.28
N GLN A 117 12.59 -9.35 -0.30
CA GLN A 117 13.12 -8.63 0.86
C GLN A 117 14.42 -7.88 0.52
N ASN A 118 15.16 -8.36 -0.50
CA ASN A 118 16.43 -7.80 -0.91
C ASN A 118 16.23 -6.75 -2.01
N ARG A 119 15.42 -5.74 -1.75
CA ARG A 119 15.25 -4.61 -2.65
C ARG A 119 15.00 -3.31 -1.91
N ALA A 120 15.47 -2.22 -2.50
CA ALA A 120 15.19 -0.86 -2.10
C ALA A 120 14.66 -0.06 -3.28
N ARG A 121 13.86 0.96 -3.03
CA ARG A 121 13.31 1.86 -4.05
C ARG A 121 14.07 3.18 -4.01
N LYS A 122 14.28 3.76 -5.19
CA LYS A 122 14.80 5.13 -5.31
C LYS A 122 13.76 6.12 -4.81
N ASP A 123 14.20 7.22 -4.25
CA ASP A 123 13.36 8.29 -3.71
C ASP A 123 12.51 9.00 -4.79
N SER A 124 13.00 9.04 -6.02
CA SER A 124 12.29 9.56 -7.20
C SER A 124 11.16 8.66 -7.72
N CYS A 125 10.89 7.55 -7.04
CA CYS A 125 9.91 6.54 -7.45
C CYS A 125 8.82 6.34 -6.40
N LYS A 126 7.81 5.53 -6.75
CA LYS A 126 6.77 5.09 -5.81
C LYS A 126 7.27 3.92 -4.96
N MET A 127 6.85 3.85 -3.69
CA MET A 127 7.10 2.72 -2.82
C MET A 127 6.24 1.51 -3.21
N ASN A 128 6.73 0.32 -2.94
CA ASN A 128 5.92 -0.90 -3.02
C ASN A 128 4.83 -0.90 -1.93
N THR A 129 3.82 -1.73 -2.11
CA THR A 129 2.76 -1.92 -1.10
C THR A 129 3.34 -2.22 0.27
N VAL A 130 3.01 -1.37 1.25
CA VAL A 130 3.24 -1.67 2.68
C VAL A 130 2.30 -2.80 3.07
N THR A 131 2.85 -3.87 3.62
CA THR A 131 2.08 -5.06 4.00
C THR A 131 2.21 -5.34 5.50
N ALA A 132 1.26 -6.14 6.03
CA ALA A 132 1.30 -6.61 7.41
C ALA A 132 2.52 -7.48 7.77
N ARG A 133 3.26 -7.95 6.78
CA ARG A 133 4.46 -8.79 6.98
C ARG A 133 5.70 -8.00 7.42
N GLY A 134 5.57 -6.67 7.63
CA GLY A 134 6.58 -5.86 8.29
C GLY A 134 7.52 -5.10 7.38
N VAL A 135 8.54 -4.54 8.01
CA VAL A 135 9.48 -3.52 7.52
C VAL A 135 10.42 -4.05 6.41
N ASP A 136 10.61 -5.36 6.32
CA ASP A 136 11.71 -5.97 5.55
C ASP A 136 11.56 -5.84 4.02
N LYS A 137 10.42 -5.40 3.54
CA LYS A 137 10.12 -5.29 2.10
C LYS A 137 10.06 -3.85 1.58
N CYS A 138 10.11 -2.87 2.45
CA CYS A 138 10.00 -1.45 2.12
C CYS A 138 11.29 -0.74 2.54
N ASN A 139 12.32 -0.81 1.69
CA ASN A 139 13.57 -0.10 1.90
C ASN A 139 13.70 1.05 0.90
N ILE A 140 14.35 2.13 1.34
CA ILE A 140 14.69 3.30 0.53
C ILE A 140 16.17 3.24 0.22
N TRP A 141 16.54 3.37 -1.05
CA TRP A 141 17.91 3.41 -1.49
C TRP A 141 18.50 4.81 -1.28
N LEU A 142 19.66 4.88 -0.68
CA LEU A 142 20.37 6.13 -0.33
C LEU A 142 21.54 6.43 -1.28
N GLY A 143 21.72 5.64 -2.30
CA GLY A 143 22.87 5.75 -3.21
C GLY A 143 23.99 4.77 -2.89
N GLY A 144 24.82 4.43 -3.90
CA GLY A 144 25.91 3.47 -3.75
C GLY A 144 25.43 2.14 -3.15
N ASN A 145 26.11 1.71 -2.09
CA ASN A 145 25.79 0.49 -1.34
C ASN A 145 24.90 0.72 -0.09
N LYS A 146 24.27 1.89 0.03
CA LYS A 146 23.50 2.27 1.22
C LYS A 146 22.00 2.20 0.98
N PHE A 147 21.28 1.71 1.96
CA PHE A 147 19.82 1.72 2.02
C PHE A 147 19.34 1.85 3.47
N ARG A 148 18.08 2.19 3.68
CA ARG A 148 17.45 2.22 4.99
C ARG A 148 16.07 1.59 4.97
N ALA A 149 15.61 1.18 6.14
CA ALA A 149 14.24 0.75 6.31
C ALA A 149 13.26 1.95 6.22
N LEU A 150 12.02 1.67 5.90
CA LEU A 150 10.92 2.62 5.97
C LEU A 150 10.66 3.00 7.43
N HIS A 151 10.56 4.29 7.73
CA HIS A 151 10.18 4.78 9.05
C HIS A 151 8.66 4.61 9.27
N PRO A 152 8.17 4.36 10.51
CA PRO A 152 6.73 4.26 10.76
C PRO A 152 5.90 5.46 10.29
N ILE A 153 6.40 6.68 10.47
CA ILE A 153 5.75 7.91 9.97
C ILE A 153 5.65 7.89 8.43
N GLU A 154 6.68 7.43 7.74
CA GLU A 154 6.65 7.30 6.28
C GLU A 154 5.61 6.25 5.83
N ALA A 155 5.47 5.16 6.58
CA ALA A 155 4.42 4.18 6.34
C ALA A 155 3.01 4.77 6.53
N GLU A 156 2.83 5.61 7.56
CA GLU A 156 1.59 6.36 7.79
C GLU A 156 1.29 7.30 6.61
N ARG A 157 2.28 8.09 6.17
CA ARG A 157 2.17 8.98 5.00
C ARG A 157 1.84 8.21 3.70
N LEU A 158 2.40 7.01 3.51
CA LEU A 158 2.06 6.14 2.37
C LEU A 158 0.60 5.68 2.39
N GLN A 159 -0.02 5.57 3.56
CA GLN A 159 -1.46 5.28 3.69
C GLN A 159 -2.29 6.55 3.89
N THR A 160 -1.69 7.73 3.64
CA THR A 160 -2.31 9.05 3.80
C THR A 160 -2.90 9.28 5.20
N LEU A 161 -2.26 8.69 6.21
CA LEU A 161 -2.56 8.93 7.63
C LEU A 161 -1.75 10.14 8.13
N PRO A 162 -2.24 10.86 9.13
CA PRO A 162 -1.46 11.88 9.82
C PRO A 162 -0.20 11.29 10.47
N ASP A 163 0.85 12.10 10.56
CA ASP A 163 2.08 11.72 11.27
C ASP A 163 1.77 11.31 12.71
N ASN A 164 2.42 10.24 13.16
CA ASN A 164 2.25 9.67 14.49
C ASN A 164 0.86 9.10 14.81
N TYR A 165 0.02 8.85 13.81
CA TYR A 165 -1.30 8.25 14.02
C TYR A 165 -1.25 6.94 14.81
N THR A 166 -0.20 6.13 14.59
CA THR A 166 -0.01 4.85 15.27
C THR A 166 0.96 4.91 16.45
N GLN A 167 1.35 6.11 16.95
CA GLN A 167 2.38 6.26 17.99
C GLN A 167 2.02 5.61 19.34
N VAL A 168 0.76 5.35 19.59
CA VAL A 168 0.30 4.59 20.76
C VAL A 168 0.92 3.18 20.80
N LEU A 169 1.31 2.66 19.65
CA LEU A 169 2.04 1.41 19.54
C LEU A 169 3.55 1.69 19.69
N LYS A 170 4.16 1.22 20.78
CA LYS A 170 5.57 1.48 21.11
C LYS A 170 6.58 0.81 20.15
N SER A 171 6.16 -0.11 19.30
CA SER A 171 7.04 -0.86 18.40
C SER A 171 6.84 -0.43 16.96
N ASP A 172 7.92 -0.01 16.28
CA ASP A 172 7.92 0.35 14.86
C ASP A 172 7.34 -0.75 13.98
N SER A 173 7.71 -2.01 14.24
CA SER A 173 7.19 -3.16 13.48
C SER A 173 5.68 -3.33 13.67
N LYS A 174 5.16 -3.09 14.88
CA LYS A 174 3.71 -3.12 15.14
C LYS A 174 3.00 -1.97 14.43
N ARG A 175 3.57 -0.76 14.48
CA ARG A 175 3.06 0.42 13.76
C ARG A 175 2.92 0.11 12.26
N ILE A 176 4.01 -0.30 11.61
CA ILE A 176 4.02 -0.61 10.18
C ILE A 176 3.07 -1.77 9.83
N LYS A 177 2.98 -2.79 10.71
CA LYS A 177 2.06 -3.91 10.51
C LYS A 177 0.60 -3.47 10.50
N VAL A 178 0.20 -2.61 11.42
CA VAL A 178 -1.18 -2.08 11.48
C VAL A 178 -1.48 -1.20 10.27
N VAL A 179 -0.55 -0.30 9.92
CA VAL A 179 -0.66 0.55 8.72
C VAL A 179 -0.77 -0.31 7.44
N GLY A 180 0.03 -1.37 7.33
CA GLY A 180 0.01 -2.28 6.18
C GLY A 180 -1.30 -3.07 6.02
N ASN A 181 -2.03 -3.29 7.12
CA ASN A 181 -3.38 -3.89 7.10
C ASN A 181 -4.49 -2.88 6.79
N GLY A 182 -4.21 -1.59 6.96
CA GLY A 182 -5.18 -0.53 6.74
C GLY A 182 -5.40 -0.21 5.27
N TRP A 183 -6.35 0.67 5.02
CA TRP A 183 -6.63 1.26 3.72
C TRP A 183 -5.74 2.49 3.48
N THR A 184 -5.57 2.86 2.21
CA THR A 184 -5.13 4.22 1.87
C THR A 184 -6.30 5.16 2.12
N VAL A 185 -6.19 6.01 3.14
CA VAL A 185 -7.33 6.78 3.68
C VAL A 185 -7.94 7.70 2.63
N ASP A 186 -7.10 8.40 1.84
CA ASP A 186 -7.58 9.31 0.79
C ASP A 186 -8.38 8.58 -0.29
N VAL A 187 -8.10 7.30 -0.58
CA VAL A 187 -8.92 6.50 -1.50
C VAL A 187 -10.33 6.30 -0.94
N ILE A 188 -10.43 5.93 0.34
CA ILE A 188 -11.73 5.70 0.98
C ILE A 188 -12.49 7.01 1.15
N ALA A 189 -11.79 8.08 1.55
CA ALA A 189 -12.37 9.41 1.64
C ALA A 189 -12.93 9.86 0.28
N HIS A 190 -12.19 9.61 -0.81
CA HIS A 190 -12.66 9.90 -2.16
C HIS A 190 -13.91 9.10 -2.52
N ILE A 191 -13.94 7.79 -2.28
CA ILE A 191 -15.16 6.97 -2.53
C ILE A 191 -16.34 7.57 -1.77
N PHE A 192 -16.15 7.98 -0.51
CA PHE A 192 -17.21 8.53 0.32
C PHE A 192 -17.66 9.95 -0.07
N THR A 193 -16.92 10.67 -0.92
CA THR A 193 -17.42 11.95 -1.47
C THR A 193 -18.70 11.76 -2.29
N GLY A 194 -18.91 10.56 -2.85
CA GLY A 194 -20.15 10.24 -3.54
C GLY A 194 -21.40 10.29 -2.66
N LEU A 195 -21.24 10.13 -1.35
CA LEU A 195 -22.36 10.25 -0.39
C LEU A 195 -22.83 11.71 -0.23
N ARG A 196 -21.89 12.69 -0.27
CA ARG A 196 -22.23 14.11 -0.05
C ARG A 196 -23.18 14.64 -1.11
N LYS A 197 -22.96 14.31 -2.38
CA LYS A 197 -23.79 14.78 -3.51
C LYS A 197 -25.26 14.33 -3.43
N GLU A 198 -25.57 13.33 -2.64
CA GLU A 198 -26.93 12.86 -2.47
C GLU A 198 -27.69 13.67 -1.39
N TYR A 199 -26.98 14.26 -0.44
CA TYR A 199 -27.57 15.12 0.60
C TYR A 199 -27.67 16.60 0.20
N GLU A 200 -27.04 16.99 -0.93
CA GLU A 200 -27.09 18.34 -1.46
C GLU A 200 -28.18 18.53 -2.55
N LYS A 201 -28.98 17.48 -2.82
CA LYS A 201 -30.15 17.52 -3.70
C LYS A 201 -31.44 17.58 -2.87
#